data_40e6afdeaf38f90bbb265f432cc586a5
#
_entry.id   40e6afdeaf38f90bbb265f432cc586a5
#
_cell.length_a   1.000
_cell.length_b   1.000
_cell.length_c   1.000
_cell.angle_alpha   90.00
_cell.angle_beta   90.00
_cell.angle_gamma   90.00
#
_symmetry.space_group_name_H-M   'P 1'
#
loop_
_entity.id
_entity.type
_entity.pdbx_description
1 polymer ?
#
loop_
_entity_poly.entity_id
_entity_poly.type
_entity_poly.pdbx_seq_one_letter_code
_entity_poly.pdbx_strand_id
1 'polypeptide(L)'
;MDKIEKLEPRGLRNNNPLNIRHGQSNWQGTHPEKTDKDIVCYMSKAYGYRTGWKILQTYYNQFLKEQKPFCVRTIIKRWAPPSDGNNTEGYIRQVVKLARIGGLQRLPSPDSENGYYYLHKVVMAMTCVENGIKPEAVDVDQILKGYQMAFPKTRIVINK
;
A
#
# COMPACT_ATOMS: atom_id res chain seq x y z
N MET A 1 -11.44 -28.56 -23.02
CA MET A 1 -11.96 -27.31 -22.44
C MET A 1 -10.78 -26.52 -21.94
N ASP A 2 -10.50 -25.44 -22.62
CA ASP A 2 -9.46 -24.53 -22.17
C ASP A 2 -9.91 -23.88 -20.87
N LYS A 3 -9.19 -24.14 -19.78
CA LYS A 3 -9.33 -23.35 -18.56
C LYS A 3 -8.93 -21.94 -18.97
N ILE A 4 -9.91 -21.04 -19.04
CA ILE A 4 -9.62 -19.61 -19.09
C ILE A 4 -8.89 -19.32 -17.78
N GLU A 5 -7.57 -19.29 -17.83
CA GLU A 5 -6.78 -18.78 -16.71
C GLU A 5 -7.27 -17.36 -16.44
N LYS A 6 -7.87 -17.19 -15.26
CA LYS A 6 -8.29 -15.87 -14.82
C LYS A 6 -7.03 -15.03 -14.69
N LEU A 7 -6.84 -14.10 -15.61
CA LEU A 7 -5.69 -13.20 -15.59
C LEU A 7 -5.61 -12.52 -14.21
N GLU A 8 -4.41 -12.49 -13.64
CA GLU A 8 -4.15 -11.69 -12.45
C GLU A 8 -4.61 -10.25 -12.66
N PRO A 9 -5.11 -9.56 -11.63
CA PRO A 9 -5.41 -8.14 -11.69
C PRO A 9 -4.21 -7.33 -12.20
N ARG A 10 -4.50 -6.23 -12.89
CA ARG A 10 -3.49 -5.38 -13.55
C ARG A 10 -2.34 -4.97 -12.62
N GLY A 11 -2.67 -4.55 -11.40
CA GLY A 11 -1.66 -4.17 -10.41
C GLY A 11 -0.70 -5.31 -10.08
N LEU A 12 -1.23 -6.51 -9.86
CA LEU A 12 -0.40 -7.68 -9.55
C LEU A 12 0.43 -8.12 -10.75
N ARG A 13 -0.11 -8.06 -11.98
CA ARG A 13 0.66 -8.36 -13.20
C ARG A 13 1.84 -7.41 -13.42
N ASN A 14 1.72 -6.19 -12.96
CA ASN A 14 2.74 -5.16 -13.07
C ASN A 14 3.68 -5.10 -11.85
N ASN A 15 3.58 -6.07 -10.95
CA ASN A 15 4.30 -6.06 -9.67
C ASN A 15 4.07 -4.77 -8.88
N ASN A 16 2.88 -4.19 -9.03
CA ASN A 16 2.44 -2.95 -8.40
C ASN A 16 1.15 -3.19 -7.61
N PRO A 17 1.22 -3.87 -6.45
CA PRO A 17 0.04 -4.33 -5.72
C PRO A 17 -0.87 -3.20 -5.22
N LEU A 18 -0.37 -1.99 -5.15
CA LEU A 18 -1.12 -0.82 -4.68
C LEU A 18 -1.55 0.11 -5.83
N ASN A 19 -1.39 -0.30 -7.09
CA ASN A 19 -1.75 0.48 -8.27
C ASN A 19 -1.15 1.89 -8.30
N ILE A 20 0.11 2.02 -7.88
CA ILE A 20 0.78 3.31 -7.84
C ILE A 20 0.90 3.87 -9.25
N ARG A 21 0.37 5.08 -9.44
CA ARG A 21 0.37 5.77 -10.72
C ARG A 21 1.72 6.40 -11.02
N HIS A 22 1.99 6.63 -12.30
CA HIS A 22 3.12 7.44 -12.73
C HIS A 22 3.03 8.84 -12.12
N GLY A 23 4.18 9.37 -11.77
CA GLY A 23 4.33 10.71 -11.21
C GLY A 23 5.71 11.26 -11.53
N GLN A 24 6.11 12.31 -10.83
CA GLN A 24 7.41 12.97 -11.05
C GLN A 24 8.58 12.23 -10.41
N SER A 25 8.31 11.31 -9.47
CA SER A 25 9.35 10.58 -8.76
C SER A 25 9.87 9.39 -9.57
N ASN A 26 11.18 9.21 -9.56
CA ASN A 26 11.84 8.02 -10.09
C ASN A 26 11.95 6.97 -8.97
N TRP A 27 11.00 6.04 -8.94
CA TRP A 27 10.97 5.01 -7.93
C TRP A 27 12.01 3.93 -8.19
N GLN A 28 12.62 3.44 -7.13
CA GLN A 28 13.56 2.33 -7.19
C GLN A 28 12.86 1.03 -7.61
N GLY A 29 13.51 0.24 -8.46
CA GLY A 29 13.03 -1.08 -8.85
C GLY A 29 11.98 -1.08 -9.95
N THR A 30 11.82 0.02 -10.69
CA THR A 30 10.97 0.06 -11.88
C THR A 30 11.51 -0.88 -12.95
N HIS A 31 10.59 -1.52 -13.69
CA HIS A 31 10.96 -2.45 -14.74
C HIS A 31 11.61 -1.69 -15.91
N PRO A 32 12.77 -2.16 -16.42
CA PRO A 32 13.49 -1.43 -17.48
C PRO A 32 12.80 -1.46 -18.85
N GLU A 33 11.95 -2.46 -19.11
CA GLU A 33 11.34 -2.68 -20.42
C GLU A 33 9.81 -2.68 -20.36
N LYS A 34 9.22 -3.36 -19.37
CA LYS A 34 7.76 -3.43 -19.25
C LYS A 34 7.18 -2.10 -18.84
N THR A 35 6.19 -1.62 -19.58
CA THR A 35 5.52 -0.35 -19.32
C THR A 35 4.01 -0.54 -19.29
N ASP A 36 3.36 0.35 -18.54
CA ASP A 36 1.91 0.51 -18.51
C ASP A 36 1.62 2.02 -18.58
N LYS A 37 0.57 2.40 -19.26
CA LYS A 37 0.29 3.84 -19.49
C LYS A 37 -0.12 4.59 -18.22
N ASP A 38 -0.70 3.91 -17.24
CA ASP A 38 -1.31 4.56 -16.06
C ASP A 38 -0.55 4.28 -14.77
N ILE A 39 -0.05 3.07 -14.60
CA ILE A 39 0.60 2.63 -13.37
C ILE A 39 2.04 2.18 -13.61
N VAL A 40 2.84 2.30 -12.57
CA VAL A 40 4.25 1.89 -12.62
C VAL A 40 4.35 0.36 -12.72
N CYS A 41 5.27 -0.12 -13.55
CA CYS A 41 5.66 -1.53 -13.57
C CYS A 41 6.95 -1.72 -12.77
N TYR A 42 6.94 -2.65 -11.82
CA TYR A 42 8.12 -2.96 -11.00
C TYR A 42 8.73 -4.30 -11.37
N MET A 43 9.99 -4.50 -11.01
CA MET A 43 10.69 -5.78 -11.19
C MET A 43 10.20 -6.86 -10.23
N SER A 44 9.68 -6.46 -9.07
CA SER A 44 9.07 -7.37 -8.09
C SER A 44 7.97 -6.65 -7.30
N LYS A 45 7.07 -7.42 -6.68
CA LYS A 45 6.04 -6.88 -5.79
C LYS A 45 6.65 -6.16 -4.58
N ALA A 46 7.80 -6.66 -4.10
CA ALA A 46 8.53 -6.00 -3.01
C ALA A 46 8.89 -4.56 -3.34
N TYR A 47 9.33 -4.27 -4.55
CA TYR A 47 9.59 -2.89 -4.98
C TYR A 47 8.33 -2.04 -5.06
N GLY A 48 7.22 -2.61 -5.50
CA GLY A 48 5.93 -1.93 -5.46
C GLY A 48 5.51 -1.57 -4.03
N TYR A 49 5.66 -2.50 -3.10
CA TYR A 49 5.41 -2.24 -1.68
C TYR A 49 6.39 -1.24 -1.08
N ARG A 50 7.67 -1.31 -1.46
CA ARG A 50 8.66 -0.30 -1.03
C ARG A 50 8.17 1.11 -1.34
N THR A 51 7.71 1.33 -2.55
CA THR A 51 7.14 2.64 -2.94
C THR A 51 5.93 3.01 -2.08
N GLY A 52 5.02 2.06 -1.85
CA GLY A 52 3.85 2.28 -0.98
C GLY A 52 4.25 2.71 0.43
N TRP A 53 5.21 2.04 1.03
CA TRP A 53 5.73 2.39 2.35
C TRP A 53 6.35 3.79 2.40
N LYS A 54 7.09 4.17 1.36
CA LYS A 54 7.66 5.52 1.23
C LYS A 54 6.58 6.60 1.10
N ILE A 55 5.53 6.33 0.34
CA ILE A 55 4.38 7.23 0.21
C ILE A 55 3.67 7.40 1.56
N LEU A 56 3.44 6.32 2.29
CA LEU A 56 2.82 6.40 3.62
C LEU A 56 3.67 7.22 4.59
N GLN A 57 5.00 7.09 4.54
CA GLN A 57 5.89 7.92 5.35
C GLN A 57 5.77 9.40 4.98
N THR A 58 5.67 9.70 3.71
CA THR A 58 5.44 11.08 3.23
C THR A 58 4.12 11.63 3.77
N TYR A 59 3.05 10.81 3.76
CA TYR A 59 1.75 11.22 4.34
C TYR A 59 1.88 11.49 5.84
N TYR A 60 2.53 10.60 6.57
CA TYR A 60 2.75 10.80 8.01
C TYR A 60 3.43 12.14 8.29
N ASN A 61 4.52 12.42 7.58
CA ASN A 61 5.29 13.66 7.76
C ASN A 61 4.45 14.90 7.42
N GLN A 62 3.66 14.85 6.36
CA GLN A 62 2.77 15.96 5.96
C GLN A 62 1.65 16.16 6.97
N PHE A 63 0.99 15.10 7.41
CA PHE A 63 -0.11 15.20 8.38
C PHE A 63 0.39 15.73 9.72
N LEU A 64 1.60 15.34 10.13
CA LEU A 64 2.21 15.88 11.33
C LEU A 64 2.40 17.41 11.26
N LYS A 65 2.89 17.91 10.15
CA LYS A 65 3.02 19.37 9.90
C LYS A 65 1.67 20.08 9.87
N GLU A 66 0.65 19.44 9.29
CA GLU A 66 -0.69 20.00 9.18
C GLU A 66 -1.54 19.79 10.45
N GLN A 67 -0.97 19.19 11.49
CA GLN A 67 -1.67 18.81 12.73
C GLN A 67 -2.91 17.96 12.50
N LYS A 68 -2.84 17.07 11.50
CA LYS A 68 -3.87 16.09 11.19
C LYS A 68 -3.50 14.72 11.75
N PRO A 69 -4.49 13.94 12.20
CA PRO A 69 -4.20 12.59 12.65
C PRO A 69 -3.76 11.70 11.48
N PHE A 70 -2.84 10.80 11.76
CA PHE A 70 -2.46 9.73 10.83
C PHE A 70 -3.26 8.48 11.20
N CYS A 71 -4.28 8.19 10.42
CA CYS A 71 -5.23 7.09 10.65
C CYS A 71 -5.76 6.59 9.29
N VAL A 72 -6.45 5.45 9.30
CA VAL A 72 -6.99 4.88 8.07
C VAL A 72 -7.80 5.92 7.27
N ARG A 73 -8.69 6.66 7.93
CA ARG A 73 -9.54 7.65 7.26
C ARG A 73 -8.73 8.72 6.52
N THR A 74 -7.73 9.31 7.18
CA THR A 74 -6.92 10.37 6.57
C THR A 74 -5.98 9.81 5.49
N ILE A 75 -5.44 8.62 5.70
CA ILE A 75 -4.62 7.93 4.70
C ILE A 75 -5.41 7.69 3.43
N ILE A 76 -6.58 7.07 3.53
CA ILE A 76 -7.36 6.69 2.34
C ILE A 76 -7.97 7.92 1.65
N LYS A 77 -8.36 8.95 2.37
CA LYS A 77 -8.81 10.20 1.75
C LYS A 77 -7.72 10.84 0.89
N ARG A 78 -6.47 10.70 1.27
CA ARG A 78 -5.33 11.18 0.48
C ARG A 78 -4.98 10.22 -0.66
N TRP A 79 -5.02 8.91 -0.40
CA TRP A 79 -4.68 7.86 -1.37
C TRP A 79 -5.67 7.76 -2.52
N ALA A 80 -6.95 7.78 -2.19
CA ALA A 80 -8.06 7.58 -3.14
C ALA A 80 -9.15 8.65 -2.92
N PRO A 81 -8.85 9.92 -3.24
CA PRO A 81 -9.79 11.01 -3.01
C PRO A 81 -11.02 10.90 -3.92
N PRO A 82 -12.21 11.39 -3.47
CA PRO A 82 -13.44 11.38 -4.29
C PRO A 82 -13.28 12.14 -5.60
N SER A 83 -12.45 13.18 -5.62
CA SER A 83 -12.17 13.98 -6.82
C SER A 83 -11.63 13.16 -7.99
N ASP A 84 -11.01 12.00 -7.73
CA ASP A 84 -10.50 11.10 -8.76
C ASP A 84 -11.52 10.01 -9.14
N GLY A 85 -12.80 10.17 -8.78
CA GLY A 85 -13.85 9.22 -9.09
C GLY A 85 -13.88 7.99 -8.18
N ASN A 86 -13.18 8.01 -7.04
CA ASN A 86 -13.15 6.89 -6.10
C ASN A 86 -14.37 6.87 -5.18
N ASN A 87 -14.81 5.67 -4.81
CA ASN A 87 -15.70 5.46 -3.66
C ASN A 87 -14.84 5.44 -2.37
N THR A 88 -14.42 6.60 -1.93
CA THR A 88 -13.50 6.77 -0.80
C THR A 88 -14.05 6.18 0.50
N GLU A 89 -15.32 6.44 0.82
CA GLU A 89 -15.97 5.89 2.01
C GLU A 89 -16.06 4.36 1.97
N GLY A 90 -16.36 3.79 0.81
CA GLY A 90 -16.35 2.33 0.62
C GLY A 90 -14.96 1.74 0.82
N TYR A 91 -13.94 2.40 0.31
CA TYR A 91 -12.54 2.00 0.49
C TYR A 91 -12.15 2.00 1.98
N ILE A 92 -12.47 3.09 2.70
CA ILE A 92 -12.22 3.20 4.14
C ILE A 92 -12.89 2.05 4.90
N ARG A 93 -14.19 1.79 4.63
CA ARG A 93 -14.93 0.70 5.31
C ARG A 93 -14.28 -0.65 5.08
N GLN A 94 -13.82 -0.96 3.87
CA GLN A 94 -13.16 -2.22 3.58
C GLN A 94 -11.81 -2.35 4.30
N VAL A 95 -11.01 -1.29 4.33
CA VAL A 95 -9.73 -1.31 5.04
C VAL A 95 -9.94 -1.51 6.55
N VAL A 96 -10.87 -0.79 7.15
CA VAL A 96 -11.24 -0.95 8.57
C VAL A 96 -11.65 -2.39 8.87
N LYS A 97 -12.49 -2.97 8.03
CA LYS A 97 -12.97 -4.35 8.20
C LYS A 97 -11.83 -5.36 8.08
N LEU A 98 -11.01 -5.27 7.02
CA LEU A 98 -9.96 -6.25 6.74
C LEU A 98 -8.75 -6.11 7.66
N ALA A 99 -8.34 -4.89 7.98
CA ALA A 99 -7.22 -4.64 8.87
C ALA A 99 -7.58 -4.76 10.35
N ARG A 100 -8.88 -4.73 10.68
CA ARG A 100 -9.38 -4.72 12.06
C ARG A 100 -8.80 -3.57 12.87
N ILE A 101 -8.75 -2.40 12.28
CA ILE A 101 -8.25 -1.16 12.87
C ILE A 101 -9.34 -0.11 12.71
N GLY A 102 -9.67 0.61 13.79
CA GLY A 102 -10.65 1.68 13.74
C GLY A 102 -10.22 2.80 12.78
N GLY A 103 -11.18 3.36 12.04
CA GLY A 103 -10.91 4.38 11.02
C GLY A 103 -10.26 5.65 11.56
N LEU A 104 -10.47 5.96 12.84
CA LEU A 104 -9.91 7.13 13.53
C LEU A 104 -8.81 6.77 14.53
N GLN A 105 -8.46 5.49 14.66
CA GLN A 105 -7.36 5.07 15.53
C GLN A 105 -6.05 5.67 15.02
N ARG A 106 -5.33 6.39 15.88
CA ARG A 106 -4.03 6.95 15.54
C ARG A 106 -3.02 5.84 15.31
N LEU A 107 -2.28 5.95 14.22
CA LEU A 107 -1.26 4.99 13.82
C LEU A 107 0.13 5.63 13.96
N PRO A 108 1.16 4.82 14.28
CA PRO A 108 2.52 5.33 14.41
C PRO A 108 3.13 5.69 13.06
N SER A 109 4.25 6.41 13.09
CA SER A 109 5.07 6.62 11.89
C SER A 109 5.46 5.30 11.25
N PRO A 110 5.38 5.15 9.92
CA PRO A 110 5.78 3.92 9.25
C PRO A 110 7.19 3.45 9.59
N ASP A 111 8.14 4.37 9.74
CA ASP A 111 9.54 4.04 10.04
C ASP A 111 9.85 3.82 11.52
N SER A 112 8.85 3.90 12.41
CA SER A 112 9.01 3.61 13.82
C SER A 112 9.05 2.11 14.10
N GLU A 113 9.51 1.71 15.30
CA GLU A 113 9.57 0.30 15.72
C GLU A 113 8.22 -0.40 15.65
N ASN A 114 7.12 0.32 15.88
CA ASN A 114 5.75 -0.21 15.82
C ASN A 114 5.08 -0.01 14.46
N GLY A 115 5.74 0.69 13.53
CA GLY A 115 5.16 1.07 12.24
C GLY A 115 4.71 -0.14 11.43
N TYR A 116 5.57 -1.14 11.28
CA TYR A 116 5.23 -2.35 10.53
C TYR A 116 4.09 -3.12 11.20
N TYR A 117 4.15 -3.30 12.52
CA TYR A 117 3.14 -4.07 13.26
C TYR A 117 1.71 -3.57 13.00
N TYR A 118 1.50 -2.26 13.07
CA TYR A 118 0.17 -1.68 12.85
C TYR A 118 -0.17 -1.50 11.38
N LEU A 119 0.78 -1.09 10.56
CA LEU A 119 0.50 -0.66 9.21
C LEU A 119 0.56 -1.77 8.15
N HIS A 120 1.20 -2.92 8.43
CA HIS A 120 1.19 -4.02 7.45
C HIS A 120 -0.22 -4.52 7.16
N LYS A 121 -1.11 -4.50 8.16
CA LYS A 121 -2.52 -4.87 7.98
C LYS A 121 -3.26 -3.88 7.09
N VAL A 122 -2.95 -2.61 7.22
CA VAL A 122 -3.50 -1.55 6.35
C VAL A 122 -3.02 -1.75 4.91
N VAL A 123 -1.74 -1.99 4.72
CA VAL A 123 -1.17 -2.24 3.38
C VAL A 123 -1.76 -3.50 2.74
N MET A 124 -1.92 -4.58 3.52
CA MET A 124 -2.60 -5.80 3.08
C MET A 124 -4.03 -5.51 2.64
N ALA A 125 -4.78 -4.78 3.45
CA ALA A 125 -6.16 -4.42 3.15
C ALA A 125 -6.26 -3.54 1.90
N MET A 126 -5.36 -2.56 1.74
CA MET A 126 -5.29 -1.74 0.53
C MET A 126 -5.02 -2.60 -0.71
N THR A 127 -4.13 -3.58 -0.62
CA THR A 127 -3.86 -4.54 -1.71
C THR A 127 -5.14 -5.27 -2.12
N CYS A 128 -5.93 -5.71 -1.15
CA CYS A 128 -7.22 -6.38 -1.41
C CYS A 128 -8.19 -5.47 -2.16
N VAL A 129 -8.33 -4.23 -1.73
CA VAL A 129 -9.24 -3.26 -2.36
C VAL A 129 -8.76 -2.92 -3.78
N GLU A 130 -7.47 -2.66 -3.95
CA GLU A 130 -6.91 -2.27 -5.26
C GLU A 130 -7.04 -3.38 -6.31
N ASN A 131 -7.00 -4.63 -5.91
CA ASN A 131 -6.95 -5.77 -6.84
C ASN A 131 -8.22 -6.64 -6.81
N GLY A 132 -9.17 -6.36 -5.94
CA GLY A 132 -10.39 -7.19 -5.80
C GLY A 132 -10.07 -8.62 -5.37
N ILE A 133 -9.12 -8.81 -4.49
CA ILE A 133 -8.69 -10.12 -3.98
C ILE A 133 -8.93 -10.25 -2.47
N LYS A 134 -8.95 -11.49 -2.00
CA LYS A 134 -9.08 -11.79 -0.57
C LYS A 134 -7.73 -11.73 0.14
N PRO A 135 -7.71 -11.52 1.48
CA PRO A 135 -6.47 -11.48 2.25
C PRO A 135 -5.56 -12.69 2.05
N GLU A 136 -6.13 -13.90 1.88
CA GLU A 136 -5.37 -15.14 1.68
C GLU A 136 -4.55 -15.14 0.39
N ALA A 137 -4.95 -14.32 -0.58
CA ALA A 137 -4.25 -14.19 -1.86
C ALA A 137 -3.14 -13.13 -1.85
N VAL A 138 -2.99 -12.39 -0.75
CA VAL A 138 -1.95 -11.35 -0.61
C VAL A 138 -0.63 -12.00 -0.23
N ASP A 139 0.44 -11.66 -0.96
CA ASP A 139 1.80 -12.09 -0.65
C ASP A 139 2.40 -11.21 0.46
N VAL A 140 2.16 -11.61 1.71
CA VAL A 140 2.59 -10.85 2.89
C VAL A 140 4.11 -10.78 3.04
N ASP A 141 4.85 -11.76 2.52
CA ASP A 141 6.32 -11.74 2.56
C ASP A 141 6.86 -10.59 1.71
N GLN A 142 6.20 -10.26 0.62
CA GLN A 142 6.58 -9.13 -0.24
C GLN A 142 6.27 -7.77 0.44
N ILE A 143 5.23 -7.70 1.26
CA ILE A 143 4.95 -6.51 2.09
C ILE A 143 6.11 -6.27 3.05
N LEU A 144 6.53 -7.31 3.77
CA LEU A 144 7.67 -7.23 4.70
C LEU A 144 8.97 -6.85 3.98
N LYS A 145 9.24 -7.50 2.86
CA LYS A 145 10.45 -7.24 2.07
C LYS A 145 10.48 -5.79 1.58
N GLY A 146 9.36 -5.27 1.10
CA GLY A 146 9.22 -3.88 0.70
C GLY A 146 9.47 -2.91 1.86
N TYR A 147 8.97 -3.25 3.05
CA TYR A 147 9.21 -2.47 4.27
C TYR A 147 10.70 -2.41 4.62
N GLN A 148 11.37 -3.56 4.62
CA GLN A 148 12.81 -3.66 4.95
C GLN A 148 13.66 -2.86 3.95
N MET A 149 13.28 -2.84 2.68
CA MET A 149 13.95 -2.03 1.66
C MET A 149 13.66 -0.53 1.82
N ALA A 150 12.44 -0.17 2.23
CA ALA A 150 12.07 1.22 2.47
C ALA A 150 12.76 1.81 3.70
N PHE A 151 12.90 1.03 4.75
CA PHE A 151 13.41 1.45 6.06
C PHE A 151 14.47 0.47 6.59
N PRO A 152 15.64 0.38 5.94
CA PRO A 152 16.63 -0.66 6.26
C PRO A 152 17.22 -0.54 7.65
N LYS A 153 17.12 0.62 8.29
CA LYS A 153 17.65 0.87 9.64
C LYS A 153 16.62 0.65 10.74
N THR A 154 15.35 0.42 10.38
CA THR A 154 14.29 0.24 11.38
C THR A 154 14.30 -1.18 11.92
N ARG A 155 14.36 -1.32 13.24
CA ARG A 155 14.16 -2.59 13.91
C ARG A 155 12.65 -2.89 13.96
N ILE A 156 12.25 -4.02 13.37
CA ILE A 156 10.86 -4.44 13.34
C ILE A 156 10.54 -5.19 14.63
N VAL A 157 9.51 -4.71 15.36
CA VAL A 157 8.91 -5.44 16.48
C VAL A 157 7.64 -6.13 15.96
N ILE A 158 7.67 -7.44 15.84
CA ILE A 158 6.58 -8.25 15.30
C ILE A 158 5.69 -8.83 16.40
N ASN A 159 6.25 -9.12 17.55
CA ASN A 159 5.57 -9.73 18.68
C ASN A 159 5.49 -8.76 19.87
N LYS A 160 4.28 -8.39 20.19
CA LYS A 160 3.97 -7.78 21.51
C LYS A 160 3.07 -8.70 22.30
#